data_93000a38503c61f27fdea9af6a8e38d0
#
_entry.id   93000a38503c61f27fdea9af6a8e38d0
#
_cell.length_a   1.000
_cell.length_b   1.000
_cell.length_c   1.000
_cell.angle_alpha   90.00
_cell.angle_beta   90.00
_cell.angle_gamma   90.00
#
_symmetry.space_group_name_H-M   'P 1'
#
loop_
_entity.id
_entity.type
_entity.pdbx_description
1 polymer ?
#
loop_
_entity_poly.entity_id
_entity_poly.type
_entity_poly.pdbx_seq_one_letter_code
_entity_poly.pdbx_strand_id
1 'polypeptide(L)'
;LSSAARAQSSNTAGLKSATPVQSLVDEWVPLWHLTFHGMLIHSKCDDPSPTRVRLLEAAETGAAPRSDFSGASPQPGGAMFAIQWDDRLVPAYKAKCDILLDQLGRNQFAFLLRHRHLGDSRYRSEFANGSVVEVDYQSGRLWADGHEIVVPAGVFDLNIPYRR
;
A
#
# COMPACT_ATOMS: atom_id res chain seq x y z
N LEU A 1 5.71 -27.16 -4.89
CA LEU A 1 4.63 -26.28 -5.40
C LEU A 1 4.37 -25.05 -4.52
N SER A 2 4.94 -24.93 -3.30
CA SER A 2 4.69 -23.81 -2.38
C SER A 2 5.69 -22.64 -2.49
N SER A 3 6.82 -22.82 -3.18
CA SER A 3 7.85 -21.78 -3.27
C SER A 3 7.57 -20.71 -4.36
N ALA A 4 6.80 -21.06 -5.38
CA ALA A 4 6.49 -20.15 -6.48
C ALA A 4 5.46 -19.06 -6.09
N ALA A 5 4.50 -19.39 -5.23
CA ALA A 5 3.50 -18.44 -4.77
C ALA A 5 4.07 -17.37 -3.81
N ARG A 6 5.15 -17.72 -3.09
CA ARG A 6 5.80 -16.80 -2.14
C ARG A 6 6.64 -15.72 -2.84
N ALA A 7 7.12 -16.01 -4.06
CA ALA A 7 7.86 -15.03 -4.86
C ALA A 7 6.96 -13.94 -5.46
N GLN A 8 5.67 -14.21 -5.67
CA GLN A 8 4.76 -13.25 -6.31
C GLN A 8 4.25 -12.16 -5.36
N SER A 9 4.11 -12.43 -4.06
CA SER A 9 3.65 -11.44 -3.08
C SER A 9 4.72 -10.38 -2.75
N SER A 10 5.99 -10.74 -2.78
CA SER A 10 7.09 -9.81 -2.50
C SER A 10 7.48 -8.95 -3.72
N ASN A 11 6.95 -9.24 -4.91
CA ASN A 11 7.41 -8.65 -6.16
C ASN A 11 6.55 -7.49 -6.69
N THR A 12 5.45 -7.13 -6.01
CA THR A 12 4.69 -5.95 -6.46
C THR A 12 5.45 -4.64 -6.27
N ALA A 13 6.33 -4.56 -5.27
CA ALA A 13 7.25 -3.43 -5.13
C ALA A 13 8.36 -3.47 -6.20
N GLY A 14 8.83 -4.66 -6.58
CA GLY A 14 9.84 -4.86 -7.62
C GLY A 14 9.32 -4.59 -9.04
N LEU A 15 8.02 -4.73 -9.28
CA LEU A 15 7.41 -4.41 -10.59
C LEU A 15 7.30 -2.89 -10.82
N LYS A 16 7.25 -2.13 -9.73
CA LYS A 16 7.21 -0.66 -9.78
C LYS A 16 8.59 -0.02 -9.74
N SER A 17 9.62 -0.73 -9.28
CA SER A 17 11.02 -0.29 -9.36
C SER A 17 11.60 -0.80 -10.68
N ALA A 18 11.84 0.12 -11.58
CA ALA A 18 12.32 -0.05 -12.93
C ALA A 18 13.51 -0.99 -13.07
N THR A 19 13.26 -2.29 -13.06
CA THR A 19 14.20 -3.24 -13.65
C THR A 19 13.56 -3.77 -14.92
N PRO A 20 14.13 -3.50 -16.10
CA PRO A 20 13.59 -3.97 -17.36
C PRO A 20 13.90 -5.46 -17.51
N VAL A 21 13.28 -6.32 -16.73
CA VAL A 21 13.49 -7.75 -16.87
C VAL A 21 12.16 -8.40 -17.25
N GLN A 22 12.02 -8.63 -18.55
CA GLN A 22 11.20 -9.71 -19.15
C GLN A 22 9.75 -9.83 -18.65
N SER A 23 9.15 -8.74 -18.21
CA SER A 23 7.72 -8.67 -17.98
C SER A 23 7.07 -8.30 -19.33
N LEU A 24 6.11 -9.11 -19.78
CA LEU A 24 5.22 -8.73 -20.89
C LEU A 24 4.26 -7.58 -20.49
N VAL A 25 4.49 -6.97 -19.34
CA VAL A 25 3.69 -5.88 -18.78
C VAL A 25 4.49 -4.60 -18.93
N ASP A 26 4.10 -3.78 -19.89
CA ASP A 26 4.72 -2.48 -20.15
C ASP A 26 4.37 -1.46 -19.06
N GLU A 27 3.17 -1.59 -18.48
CA GLU A 27 2.66 -0.68 -17.46
C GLU A 27 1.73 -1.41 -16.49
N TRP A 28 1.87 -1.11 -15.18
CA TRP A 28 0.93 -1.58 -14.19
C TRP A 28 -0.32 -0.68 -14.17
N VAL A 29 -1.47 -1.24 -14.52
CA VAL A 29 -2.77 -0.56 -14.47
C VAL A 29 -3.60 -1.17 -13.34
N PRO A 30 -4.07 -0.39 -12.37
CA PRO A 30 -4.91 -0.89 -11.28
C PRO A 30 -6.35 -1.13 -11.75
N LEU A 31 -6.52 -2.04 -12.71
CA LEU A 31 -7.80 -2.28 -13.40
C LEU A 31 -8.95 -2.56 -12.43
N TRP A 32 -8.69 -3.35 -11.39
CA TRP A 32 -9.70 -3.64 -10.37
C TRP A 32 -10.16 -2.37 -9.64
N HIS A 33 -9.23 -1.50 -9.26
CA HIS A 33 -9.53 -0.25 -8.58
C HIS A 33 -10.27 0.74 -9.50
N LEU A 34 -9.86 0.84 -10.76
CA LEU A 34 -10.56 1.67 -11.76
C LEU A 34 -12.00 1.21 -12.01
N THR A 35 -12.26 -0.10 -11.87
CA THR A 35 -13.58 -0.67 -12.13
C THR A 35 -14.50 -0.61 -10.90
N PHE A 36 -13.99 -0.95 -9.72
CA PHE A 36 -14.81 -1.21 -8.54
C PHE A 36 -14.61 -0.21 -7.40
N HIS A 37 -13.58 0.61 -7.43
CA HIS A 37 -13.37 1.62 -6.40
C HIS A 37 -14.52 2.64 -6.44
N GLY A 38 -15.03 3.01 -5.27
CA GLY A 38 -16.24 3.84 -5.14
C GLY A 38 -17.54 3.04 -5.07
N MET A 39 -17.56 1.80 -5.58
CA MET A 39 -18.66 0.85 -5.35
C MET A 39 -18.42 -0.02 -4.12
N LEU A 40 -17.16 -0.35 -3.87
CA LEU A 40 -16.72 -1.19 -2.75
C LEU A 40 -15.54 -0.53 -2.06
N ILE A 41 -15.62 -0.42 -0.74
CA ILE A 41 -14.46 -0.06 0.08
C ILE A 41 -13.50 -1.24 0.05
N HIS A 42 -12.27 -0.98 -0.38
CA HIS A 42 -11.23 -1.98 -0.34
C HIS A 42 -10.14 -1.60 0.65
N SER A 43 -9.38 -2.57 1.09
CA SER A 43 -8.29 -2.37 2.02
C SER A 43 -7.04 -3.08 1.54
N LYS A 44 -5.89 -2.54 1.88
CA LYS A 44 -4.60 -3.22 1.72
C LYS A 44 -4.09 -3.67 3.07
N CYS A 45 -3.85 -4.98 3.18
CA CYS A 45 -3.26 -5.57 4.37
C CYS A 45 -1.74 -5.39 4.36
N ASP A 46 -1.18 -5.11 5.52
CA ASP A 46 0.26 -5.12 5.72
C ASP A 46 0.74 -6.55 6.01
N ASP A 47 1.82 -6.96 5.37
CA ASP A 47 2.43 -8.25 5.57
C ASP A 47 3.97 -8.11 5.50
N PRO A 48 4.68 -8.40 6.54
CA PRO A 48 4.30 -8.70 7.93
C PRO A 48 4.18 -7.45 8.82
N SER A 49 4.49 -6.28 8.31
CA SER A 49 4.46 -5.01 9.06
C SER A 49 4.17 -3.84 8.12
N PRO A 50 3.71 -2.71 8.65
CA PRO A 50 3.48 -1.52 7.85
C PRO A 50 4.77 -1.08 7.18
N THR A 51 4.77 -1.04 5.86
CA THR A 51 5.87 -0.51 5.08
C THR A 51 5.47 0.78 4.40
N ARG A 52 6.46 1.62 4.08
CA ARG A 52 6.23 2.85 3.33
C ARG A 52 5.62 2.55 1.97
N VAL A 53 6.09 1.52 1.28
CA VAL A 53 5.55 1.10 -0.02
C VAL A 53 4.06 0.76 0.08
N ARG A 54 3.64 0.01 1.11
CA ARG A 54 2.23 -0.34 1.31
C ARG A 54 1.36 0.87 1.65
N LEU A 55 1.90 1.84 2.39
CA LEU A 55 1.21 3.11 2.61
C LEU A 55 0.99 3.86 1.29
N LEU A 56 2.03 3.99 0.45
CA LEU A 56 1.93 4.66 -0.84
C LEU A 56 0.94 3.95 -1.79
N GLU A 57 0.98 2.62 -1.85
CA GLU A 57 0.02 1.83 -2.63
C GLU A 57 -1.43 2.03 -2.17
N ALA A 58 -1.65 2.10 -0.85
CA ALA A 58 -2.97 2.35 -0.30
C ALA A 58 -3.45 3.78 -0.62
N ALA A 59 -2.58 4.77 -0.49
CA ALA A 59 -2.88 6.15 -0.85
C ALA A 59 -3.19 6.31 -2.35
N GLU A 60 -2.37 5.73 -3.20
CA GLU A 60 -2.52 5.74 -4.67
C GLU A 60 -3.87 5.17 -5.12
N THR A 61 -4.32 4.11 -4.47
CA THR A 61 -5.55 3.42 -4.84
C THR A 61 -6.77 3.83 -4.02
N GLY A 62 -6.64 4.73 -3.04
CA GLY A 62 -7.73 5.11 -2.14
C GLY A 62 -8.14 4.00 -1.17
N ALA A 63 -7.26 3.05 -0.86
CA ALA A 63 -7.56 1.95 0.02
C ALA A 63 -7.67 2.36 1.49
N ALA A 64 -8.60 1.74 2.22
CA ALA A 64 -8.67 1.86 3.66
C ALA A 64 -7.47 1.16 4.35
N PRO A 65 -6.99 1.68 5.48
CA PRO A 65 -5.96 1.00 6.26
C PRO A 65 -6.50 -0.31 6.81
N ARG A 66 -5.70 -1.36 6.72
CA ARG A 66 -5.99 -2.65 7.33
C ARG A 66 -4.71 -3.23 7.90
N SER A 67 -4.83 -3.83 9.06
CA SER A 67 -3.74 -4.58 9.68
C SER A 67 -4.35 -5.77 10.41
N ASP A 68 -3.85 -6.96 10.10
CA ASP A 68 -4.34 -8.19 10.72
C ASP A 68 -3.39 -8.58 11.86
N PHE A 69 -3.92 -8.61 13.08
CA PHE A 69 -3.20 -9.04 14.28
C PHE A 69 -3.69 -10.40 14.71
N SER A 70 -2.78 -11.33 14.98
CA SER A 70 -3.10 -12.56 15.68
C SER A 70 -2.35 -12.60 17.00
N GLY A 71 -3.07 -12.86 18.06
CA GLY A 71 -2.48 -13.12 19.40
C GLY A 71 -2.03 -14.57 19.58
N ALA A 72 -2.25 -15.44 18.61
CA ALA A 72 -2.00 -16.86 18.72
C ALA A 72 -0.75 -17.28 17.94
N SER A 73 -0.04 -18.26 18.46
CA SER A 73 0.99 -19.00 17.74
C SER A 73 0.46 -19.48 16.38
N PRO A 74 1.23 -19.38 15.30
CA PRO A 74 0.80 -19.84 14.00
C PRO A 74 0.46 -21.34 14.08
N GLN A 75 -0.80 -21.64 13.89
CA GLN A 75 -1.23 -23.03 13.74
C GLN A 75 -0.66 -23.59 12.42
N PRO A 76 -0.26 -24.86 12.35
CA PRO A 76 0.08 -25.51 11.09
C PRO A 76 -1.11 -25.37 10.14
N GLY A 77 -0.94 -24.63 9.05
CA GLY A 77 -2.03 -24.29 8.10
C GLY A 77 -2.84 -23.03 8.46
N GLY A 78 -2.48 -22.33 9.54
CA GLY A 78 -3.11 -21.05 9.93
C GLY A 78 -2.71 -19.89 9.02
N ALA A 79 -3.44 -18.78 9.14
CA ALA A 79 -3.30 -17.59 8.31
C ALA A 79 -1.85 -17.13 8.19
N MET A 80 -1.33 -17.14 6.97
CA MET A 80 0.06 -16.79 6.65
C MET A 80 0.40 -15.32 6.91
N PHE A 81 -0.55 -14.51 7.39
CA PHE A 81 -0.47 -13.06 7.44
C PHE A 81 -0.77 -12.48 8.82
N ALA A 82 -0.70 -13.28 9.85
CA ALA A 82 -0.92 -12.80 11.19
C ALA A 82 0.31 -12.07 11.71
N ILE A 83 0.19 -10.79 11.96
CA ILE A 83 1.21 -9.97 12.59
C ILE A 83 1.05 -10.13 14.10
N GLN A 84 2.11 -10.55 14.78
CA GLN A 84 2.11 -10.49 16.24
C GLN A 84 2.15 -9.02 16.68
N TRP A 85 1.34 -8.65 17.67
CA TRP A 85 1.37 -7.32 18.26
C TRP A 85 2.78 -6.98 18.76
N ASP A 86 3.25 -5.81 18.36
CA ASP A 86 4.52 -5.25 18.83
C ASP A 86 4.35 -3.73 18.97
N ASP A 87 4.59 -3.23 20.19
CA ASP A 87 4.41 -1.81 20.50
C ASP A 87 5.28 -0.89 19.64
N ARG A 88 6.39 -1.39 19.10
CA ARG A 88 7.25 -0.66 18.15
C ARG A 88 6.54 -0.33 16.83
N LEU A 89 5.49 -1.07 16.48
CA LEU A 89 4.69 -0.85 15.28
C LEU A 89 3.61 0.20 15.47
N VAL A 90 3.26 0.55 16.72
CA VAL A 90 2.17 1.50 17.02
C VAL A 90 2.34 2.83 16.31
N PRO A 91 3.53 3.47 16.28
CA PRO A 91 3.73 4.72 15.57
C PRO A 91 3.45 4.61 14.06
N ALA A 92 3.82 3.48 13.43
CA ALA A 92 3.58 3.25 12.01
C ALA A 92 2.09 3.05 11.72
N TYR A 93 1.38 2.27 12.54
CA TYR A 93 -0.06 2.09 12.40
C TYR A 93 -0.82 3.40 12.61
N LYS A 94 -0.43 4.18 13.62
CA LYS A 94 -1.02 5.49 13.84
C LYS A 94 -0.79 6.40 12.64
N ALA A 95 0.43 6.54 12.15
CA ALA A 95 0.75 7.36 11.00
C ALA A 95 0.00 6.91 9.73
N LYS A 96 -0.15 5.59 9.53
CA LYS A 96 -0.94 5.03 8.44
C LYS A 96 -2.41 5.44 8.55
N CYS A 97 -3.01 5.36 9.73
CA CYS A 97 -4.40 5.79 9.95
C CYS A 97 -4.55 7.31 9.78
N ASP A 98 -3.67 8.11 10.37
CA ASP A 98 -3.69 9.58 10.25
C ASP A 98 -3.62 10.02 8.78
N ILE A 99 -2.83 9.33 7.95
CA ILE A 99 -2.72 9.65 6.52
C ILE A 99 -3.94 9.14 5.75
N LEU A 100 -4.27 7.85 5.86
CA LEU A 100 -5.28 7.23 5.00
C LEU A 100 -6.72 7.52 5.43
N LEU A 101 -6.99 7.81 6.70
CA LEU A 101 -8.33 8.14 7.18
C LEU A 101 -8.54 9.64 7.30
N ASP A 102 -7.63 10.34 7.96
CA ASP A 102 -7.87 11.74 8.29
C ASP A 102 -7.57 12.66 7.09
N GLN A 103 -6.50 12.38 6.32
CA GLN A 103 -6.11 13.23 5.20
C GLN A 103 -6.67 12.76 3.86
N LEU A 104 -6.76 11.45 3.61
CA LEU A 104 -7.19 10.86 2.34
C LEU A 104 -8.51 10.09 2.42
N GLY A 105 -9.17 10.03 3.58
CA GLY A 105 -10.34 9.18 3.83
C GLY A 105 -11.50 9.40 2.87
N ARG A 106 -11.67 10.63 2.37
CA ARG A 106 -12.68 10.96 1.36
C ARG A 106 -12.52 10.18 0.04
N ASN A 107 -11.29 9.72 -0.26
CA ASN A 107 -11.00 9.00 -1.50
C ASN A 107 -11.50 7.55 -1.44
N GLN A 108 -11.69 7.00 -0.24
CA GLN A 108 -12.17 5.62 -0.07
C GLN A 108 -13.58 5.39 -0.64
N PHE A 109 -14.37 6.45 -0.76
CA PHE A 109 -15.74 6.41 -1.24
C PHE A 109 -15.92 7.04 -2.63
N ALA A 110 -14.84 7.54 -3.24
CA ALA A 110 -14.88 8.19 -4.54
C ALA A 110 -14.38 7.24 -5.62
N PHE A 111 -15.04 7.23 -6.80
CA PHE A 111 -14.52 6.47 -7.93
C PHE A 111 -13.12 6.94 -8.30
N LEU A 112 -12.22 6.01 -8.57
CA LEU A 112 -10.94 6.28 -9.19
C LEU A 112 -11.17 6.47 -10.70
N LEU A 113 -11.08 7.70 -11.18
CA LEU A 113 -11.40 8.06 -12.57
C LEU A 113 -10.22 7.85 -13.52
N ARG A 114 -9.01 8.13 -13.02
CA ARG A 114 -7.79 8.04 -13.82
C ARG A 114 -6.62 7.60 -12.98
N HIS A 115 -5.77 6.82 -13.60
CA HIS A 115 -4.48 6.44 -13.04
C HIS A 115 -3.42 6.59 -14.13
N ARG A 116 -2.32 7.24 -13.83
CA ARG A 116 -1.26 7.53 -14.79
C ARG A 116 0.10 7.32 -14.19
N HIS A 117 0.98 6.72 -14.98
CA HIS A 117 2.41 6.71 -14.71
C HIS A 117 3.02 8.02 -15.23
N LEU A 118 3.71 8.76 -14.37
CA LEU A 118 4.31 10.05 -14.70
C LEU A 118 5.81 9.95 -15.10
N GLY A 119 6.32 8.73 -15.21
CA GLY A 119 7.72 8.42 -15.40
C GLY A 119 8.45 8.06 -14.11
N ASP A 120 9.60 7.39 -14.23
CA ASP A 120 10.39 6.83 -13.14
C ASP A 120 9.53 5.97 -12.20
N SER A 121 9.39 6.33 -10.96
CA SER A 121 8.57 5.60 -9.98
C SER A 121 7.36 6.40 -9.50
N ARG A 122 6.89 7.37 -10.31
CA ARG A 122 5.82 8.30 -9.93
C ARG A 122 4.51 7.92 -10.60
N TYR A 123 3.44 7.94 -9.79
CA TYR A 123 2.07 7.67 -10.23
C TYR A 123 1.13 8.76 -9.75
N ARG A 124 0.09 9.01 -10.53
CA ARG A 124 -0.97 9.97 -10.24
C ARG A 124 -2.32 9.31 -10.38
N SER A 125 -3.14 9.49 -9.35
CA SER A 125 -4.53 9.04 -9.28
C SER A 125 -5.47 10.22 -9.16
N GLU A 126 -6.54 10.23 -9.95
CA GLU A 126 -7.58 11.27 -9.96
C GLU A 126 -8.91 10.64 -9.53
N PHE A 127 -9.54 11.18 -8.50
CA PHE A 127 -10.78 10.66 -7.92
C PHE A 127 -11.99 11.51 -8.29
N ALA A 128 -13.19 10.91 -8.30
CA ALA A 128 -14.44 11.58 -8.68
C ALA A 128 -14.84 12.74 -7.74
N ASN A 129 -14.32 12.76 -6.52
CA ASN A 129 -14.51 13.87 -5.58
C ASN A 129 -13.59 15.07 -5.86
N GLY A 130 -12.83 15.05 -6.96
CA GLY A 130 -11.88 16.08 -7.36
C GLY A 130 -10.50 15.95 -6.72
N SER A 131 -10.29 14.98 -5.83
CA SER A 131 -8.99 14.76 -5.20
C SER A 131 -7.99 14.17 -6.18
N VAL A 132 -6.76 14.61 -6.08
CA VAL A 132 -5.61 14.14 -6.85
C VAL A 132 -4.54 13.66 -5.89
N VAL A 133 -4.12 12.41 -6.03
CA VAL A 133 -3.04 11.82 -5.24
C VAL A 133 -1.87 11.50 -6.16
N GLU A 134 -0.68 11.93 -5.75
CA GLU A 134 0.57 11.56 -6.42
C GLU A 134 1.48 10.83 -5.43
N VAL A 135 2.13 9.78 -5.91
CA VAL A 135 3.09 8.99 -5.14
C VAL A 135 4.39 8.86 -5.91
N ASP A 136 5.49 8.87 -5.18
CA ASP A 136 6.82 8.57 -5.70
C ASP A 136 7.43 7.45 -4.87
N TYR A 137 7.52 6.28 -5.47
CA TYR A 137 8.04 5.09 -4.80
C TYR A 137 9.56 5.12 -4.59
N GLN A 138 10.28 5.88 -5.41
CA GLN A 138 11.74 6.00 -5.27
C GLN A 138 12.11 6.86 -4.06
N SER A 139 11.47 8.02 -3.94
CA SER A 139 11.72 8.93 -2.82
C SER A 139 10.87 8.63 -1.58
N GLY A 140 9.82 7.81 -1.73
CA GLY A 140 8.87 7.50 -0.66
C GLY A 140 7.96 8.68 -0.31
N ARG A 141 7.72 9.60 -1.24
CA ARG A 141 6.93 10.83 -1.02
C ARG A 141 5.50 10.67 -1.51
N LEU A 142 4.61 11.44 -0.91
CA LEU A 142 3.17 11.44 -1.16
C LEU A 142 2.67 12.88 -1.24
N TRP A 143 1.81 13.16 -2.21
CA TRP A 143 1.11 14.46 -2.34
C TRP A 143 -0.39 14.22 -2.50
N ALA A 144 -1.16 15.13 -1.94
CA ALA A 144 -2.59 15.24 -2.19
C ALA A 144 -2.93 16.67 -2.59
N ASP A 145 -3.63 16.81 -3.72
CA ASP A 145 -4.07 18.10 -4.26
C ASP A 145 -2.92 19.12 -4.41
N GLY A 146 -1.72 18.65 -4.75
CA GLY A 146 -0.51 19.44 -4.90
C GLY A 146 0.24 19.76 -3.61
N HIS A 147 -0.27 19.35 -2.45
CA HIS A 147 0.39 19.52 -1.15
C HIS A 147 1.06 18.23 -0.71
N GLU A 148 2.31 18.33 -0.27
CA GLU A 148 3.04 17.17 0.24
C GLU A 148 2.45 16.73 1.59
N ILE A 149 2.12 15.44 1.67
CA ILE A 149 1.77 14.77 2.92
C ILE A 149 3.07 14.22 3.52
N VAL A 150 3.39 14.69 4.71
CA VAL A 150 4.61 14.24 5.40
C VAL A 150 4.44 12.80 5.87
N VAL A 151 5.20 11.88 5.26
CA VAL A 151 5.31 10.50 5.72
C VAL A 151 6.43 10.46 6.77
N PRO A 152 6.13 10.18 8.05
CA PRO A 152 7.14 10.24 9.10
C PRO A 152 8.33 9.34 8.82
N ALA A 153 9.53 9.87 8.98
CA ALA A 153 10.76 9.09 8.83
C ALA A 153 10.96 8.12 10.01
N GLY A 154 11.47 6.93 9.71
CA GLY A 154 11.88 5.95 10.73
C GLY A 154 10.74 5.22 11.44
N VAL A 155 9.48 5.46 11.06
CA VAL A 155 8.35 4.72 11.65
C VAL A 155 7.89 3.54 10.79
N PHE A 156 8.16 3.59 9.48
CA PHE A 156 7.87 2.50 8.55
C PHE A 156 9.11 1.66 8.28
N ASP A 157 8.91 0.48 7.72
CA ASP A 157 9.98 -0.44 7.31
C ASP A 157 10.82 -0.97 8.48
N LEU A 158 10.21 -1.05 9.66
CA LEU A 158 10.84 -1.64 10.82
C LEU A 158 11.08 -3.13 10.58
N ASN A 159 12.33 -3.55 10.65
CA ASN A 159 12.66 -4.98 10.58
C ASN A 159 12.33 -5.64 11.94
N ILE A 160 11.11 -6.14 12.04
CA ILE A 160 10.66 -6.89 13.21
C ILE A 160 10.80 -8.37 12.88
N PRO A 161 11.75 -9.07 13.52
CA PRO A 161 11.95 -10.48 13.23
C PRO A 161 10.70 -11.28 13.62
N TYR A 162 10.24 -12.12 12.71
CA TYR A 162 9.24 -13.14 13.03
C TYR A 162 9.77 -13.98 14.21
N ARG A 163 9.10 -13.97 15.31
CA ARG A 163 9.29 -15.00 16.33
C ARG A 163 8.58 -16.26 15.82
N ARG A 164 9.40 -17.21 15.41
CA ARG A 164 8.94 -18.58 15.09
C ARG A 164 8.54 -19.30 16.37
#